data_ffd349bf005685dff6f759030aa8ad12
#
_entry.id   ffd349bf005685dff6f759030aa8ad12
#
_cell.length_a   1.000
_cell.length_b   1.000
_cell.length_c   1.000
_cell.angle_alpha   90.00
_cell.angle_beta   90.00
_cell.angle_gamma   90.00
#
_symmetry.space_group_name_H-M   'P 1'
#
loop_
_entity.id
_entity.type
_entity.pdbx_description
1 polymer ?
#
loop_
_entity_poly.entity_id
_entity_poly.type
_entity_poly.pdbx_seq_one_letter_code
_entity_poly.pdbx_strand_id
1 'polypeptide(L)'
;MDKKGLPLQDAKWYALRTLPRGEKMVLKRLELEGVRCMVPMAEIRRRWSDRVKMSPIPLVSSMVFVHCTPLRLKALLATKGVCGVRSDHSGEPIEVEQQSIDAIEEFSRYARGSFLASEGDVDRAMEIPWERRCSQVVDVDRRYSYLYVRELDLMLCIDRN
;
A
#
# COMPACT_ATOMS: atom_id res chain seq x y z
N MET A 1 12.10 13.33 -15.77
CA MET A 1 12.85 12.14 -16.24
C MET A 1 13.32 11.35 -15.05
N ASP A 2 13.30 10.04 -15.16
CA ASP A 2 13.99 9.20 -14.18
C ASP A 2 15.51 9.20 -14.45
N LYS A 3 16.29 8.54 -13.58
CA LYS A 3 17.77 8.50 -13.72
C LYS A 3 18.27 7.89 -15.05
N LYS A 4 17.41 7.23 -15.81
CA LYS A 4 17.74 6.67 -17.13
C LYS A 4 17.32 7.57 -18.28
N GLY A 5 16.90 8.80 -18.00
CA GLY A 5 16.53 9.78 -19.00
C GLY A 5 15.24 9.50 -19.75
N LEU A 6 14.40 8.60 -19.25
CA LEU A 6 13.12 8.28 -19.86
C LEU A 6 12.10 9.36 -19.50
N PRO A 7 11.25 9.80 -20.46
CA PRO A 7 10.22 10.77 -20.16
C PRO A 7 9.20 10.20 -19.16
N LEU A 8 8.81 11.01 -18.16
CA LEU A 8 7.82 10.63 -17.14
C LEU A 8 6.37 10.91 -17.57
N GLN A 9 6.15 11.36 -18.82
CA GLN A 9 4.82 11.76 -19.32
C GLN A 9 3.79 10.64 -19.23
N ASP A 10 4.20 9.38 -19.42
CA ASP A 10 3.33 8.21 -19.33
C ASP A 10 3.53 7.43 -18.04
N ALA A 11 4.17 8.04 -17.05
CA ALA A 11 4.39 7.39 -15.77
C ALA A 11 3.09 7.29 -14.98
N LYS A 12 2.85 6.11 -14.43
CA LYS A 12 1.66 5.78 -13.65
C LYS A 12 2.07 5.02 -12.41
N TRP A 13 1.19 4.96 -11.42
CA TRP A 13 1.41 4.16 -10.23
C TRP A 13 0.99 2.72 -10.46
N TYR A 14 1.85 1.81 -10.02
CA TYR A 14 1.61 0.37 -10.03
C TYR A 14 1.93 -0.21 -8.66
N ALA A 15 1.34 -1.35 -8.35
CA ALA A 15 1.60 -2.07 -7.10
C ALA A 15 2.43 -3.34 -7.39
N LEU A 16 3.71 -3.31 -7.05
CA LEU A 16 4.58 -4.49 -7.15
C LEU A 16 4.32 -5.42 -5.97
N ARG A 17 4.25 -6.71 -6.23
CA ARG A 17 4.21 -7.75 -5.20
C ARG A 17 5.63 -8.17 -4.85
N THR A 18 5.90 -8.29 -3.57
CA THR A 18 7.20 -8.71 -3.06
C THR A 18 7.12 -10.04 -2.34
N LEU A 19 8.27 -10.64 -2.07
CA LEU A 19 8.37 -11.74 -1.12
C LEU A 19 7.90 -11.26 0.27
N PRO A 20 7.40 -12.17 1.12
CA PRO A 20 7.01 -11.80 2.49
C PRO A 20 8.14 -11.09 3.22
N ARG A 21 7.82 -9.98 3.88
CA ARG A 21 8.76 -9.09 4.60
C ARG A 21 9.86 -8.49 3.72
N GLY A 22 9.70 -8.52 2.39
CA GLY A 22 10.67 -7.98 1.43
C GLY A 22 10.44 -6.53 1.04
N GLU A 23 9.41 -5.85 1.57
CA GLU A 23 8.99 -4.50 1.14
C GLU A 23 10.11 -3.48 1.28
N LYS A 24 10.74 -3.41 2.45
CA LYS A 24 11.79 -2.42 2.73
C LYS A 24 13.03 -2.64 1.87
N MET A 25 13.39 -3.90 1.62
CA MET A 25 14.54 -4.24 0.81
C MET A 25 14.32 -3.91 -0.67
N VAL A 26 13.14 -4.22 -1.19
CA VAL A 26 12.75 -3.86 -2.55
C VAL A 26 12.70 -2.34 -2.69
N LEU A 27 12.06 -1.64 -1.74
CA LEU A 27 12.02 -0.18 -1.72
C LEU A 27 13.42 0.43 -1.86
N LYS A 28 14.36 -0.03 -1.04
CA LYS A 28 15.75 0.44 -1.07
C LYS A 28 16.43 0.19 -2.42
N ARG A 29 16.21 -0.98 -3.02
CA ARG A 29 16.75 -1.30 -4.34
C ARG A 29 16.21 -0.39 -5.42
N LEU A 30 14.90 -0.14 -5.40
CA LEU A 30 14.26 0.75 -6.36
C LEU A 30 14.69 2.21 -6.19
N GLU A 31 14.84 2.67 -4.96
CA GLU A 31 15.37 4.01 -4.67
C GLU A 31 16.78 4.20 -5.20
N LEU A 32 17.65 3.20 -5.06
CA LEU A 32 19.01 3.22 -5.61
C LEU A 32 18.99 3.31 -7.15
N GLU A 33 18.00 2.77 -7.82
CA GLU A 33 17.82 2.89 -9.26
C GLU A 33 17.13 4.21 -9.68
N GLY A 34 16.78 5.06 -8.72
CA GLY A 34 16.13 6.34 -8.96
C GLY A 34 14.65 6.24 -9.32
N VAL A 35 14.01 5.14 -8.98
CA VAL A 35 12.56 4.94 -9.19
C VAL A 35 11.81 5.62 -8.06
N ARG A 36 10.77 6.39 -8.40
CA ARG A 36 9.84 6.92 -7.42
C ARG A 36 8.99 5.78 -6.88
N CYS A 37 9.08 5.48 -5.59
CA CYS A 37 8.41 4.36 -4.97
C CYS A 37 8.00 4.67 -3.54
N MET A 38 7.07 3.88 -3.00
CA MET A 38 6.50 4.08 -1.68
C MET A 38 6.09 2.74 -1.07
N VAL A 39 6.40 2.58 0.21
CA VAL A 39 5.78 1.57 1.08
C VAL A 39 5.02 2.33 2.17
N PRO A 40 3.70 2.20 2.25
CA PRO A 40 2.94 2.89 3.29
C PRO A 40 3.25 2.32 4.66
N MET A 41 4.05 3.04 5.42
CA MET A 41 4.48 2.67 6.78
C MET A 41 3.67 3.47 7.80
N ALA A 42 3.32 2.83 8.91
CA ALA A 42 2.70 3.52 10.03
C ALA A 42 3.34 3.11 11.36
N GLU A 43 3.43 4.06 12.27
CA GLU A 43 3.84 3.82 13.65
C GLU A 43 2.66 3.22 14.42
N ILE A 44 2.65 1.90 14.56
CA ILE A 44 1.54 1.13 15.10
C ILE A 44 1.88 0.63 16.52
N ARG A 45 0.88 0.65 17.39
CA ARG A 45 1.00 0.05 18.72
C ARG A 45 0.94 -1.46 18.60
N ARG A 46 1.89 -2.13 19.21
CA ARG A 46 1.92 -3.61 19.30
C ARG A 46 1.90 -4.04 20.76
N ARG A 47 1.06 -5.00 21.06
CA ARG A 47 1.01 -5.60 22.40
C ARG A 47 2.08 -6.66 22.53
N TRP A 48 2.96 -6.48 23.51
CA TRP A 48 3.93 -7.47 23.96
C TRP A 48 3.40 -8.08 25.28
N SER A 49 4.00 -9.15 25.75
CA SER A 49 3.58 -9.81 27.00
C SER A 49 3.65 -8.90 28.23
N ASP A 50 4.57 -7.94 28.25
CA ASP A 50 4.87 -7.06 29.39
C ASP A 50 4.53 -5.58 29.12
N ARG A 51 4.28 -5.19 27.87
CA ARG A 51 4.09 -3.76 27.51
C ARG A 51 3.44 -3.59 26.13
N VAL A 52 3.04 -2.33 25.87
CA VAL A 52 2.66 -1.88 24.52
C VAL A 52 3.81 -1.04 23.98
N LYS A 53 4.23 -1.32 22.77
CA LYS A 53 5.32 -0.61 22.09
C LYS A 53 4.91 -0.11 20.71
N MET A 54 5.37 1.09 20.34
CA MET A 54 5.25 1.63 19.00
C MET A 54 6.28 0.95 18.07
N SER A 55 5.84 0.57 16.88
CA SER A 55 6.72 0.00 15.86
C SER A 55 6.30 0.45 14.47
N PRO A 56 7.25 0.85 13.59
CA PRO A 56 6.94 1.13 12.20
C PRO A 56 6.71 -0.18 11.46
N ILE A 57 5.54 -0.32 10.85
CA ILE A 57 5.19 -1.50 10.04
C ILE A 57 4.53 -1.10 8.73
N PRO A 58 4.69 -1.90 7.66
CA PRO A 58 3.92 -1.71 6.44
C PRO A 58 2.43 -1.94 6.70
N LEU A 59 1.59 -1.01 6.25
CA LEU A 59 0.13 -1.18 6.31
C LEU A 59 -0.37 -2.18 5.27
N VAL A 60 0.37 -2.34 4.19
CA VAL A 60 0.07 -3.32 3.14
C VAL A 60 1.23 -4.30 3.05
N SER A 61 0.96 -5.56 3.36
CA SER A 61 1.98 -6.60 3.33
C SER A 61 2.38 -6.97 1.90
N SER A 62 3.67 -7.22 1.69
CA SER A 62 4.21 -7.75 0.43
C SER A 62 3.89 -6.88 -0.80
N MET A 63 3.88 -5.57 -0.62
CA MET A 63 3.56 -4.63 -1.69
C MET A 63 4.42 -3.37 -1.63
N VAL A 64 4.89 -2.94 -2.81
CA VAL A 64 5.59 -1.66 -3.00
C VAL A 64 4.91 -0.92 -4.14
N PHE A 65 4.54 0.32 -3.92
CA PHE A 65 3.99 1.17 -4.99
C PHE A 65 5.12 1.85 -5.75
N VAL A 66 5.05 1.82 -7.08
CA VAL A 66 6.04 2.44 -7.96
C VAL A 66 5.38 3.39 -8.95
N HIS A 67 6.02 4.51 -9.24
CA HIS A 67 5.59 5.46 -10.25
C HIS A 67 6.57 5.42 -11.41
N CYS A 68 6.16 4.83 -12.52
CA CYS A 68 7.04 4.63 -13.67
C CYS A 68 6.23 4.46 -14.96
N THR A 69 6.92 4.50 -16.09
CA THR A 69 6.32 4.17 -17.39
C THR A 69 6.06 2.66 -17.51
N PRO A 70 5.13 2.24 -18.38
CA PRO A 70 4.90 0.80 -18.63
C PRO A 70 6.17 0.05 -19.07
N LEU A 71 7.02 0.70 -19.86
CA LEU A 71 8.29 0.11 -20.30
C LEU A 71 9.23 -0.11 -19.12
N ARG A 72 9.36 0.88 -18.24
CA ARG A 72 10.19 0.76 -17.03
C ARG A 72 9.65 -0.31 -16.09
N LEU A 73 8.34 -0.44 -15.98
CA LEU A 73 7.69 -1.46 -15.15
C LEU A 73 8.18 -2.86 -15.49
N LYS A 74 8.26 -3.18 -16.80
CA LYS A 74 8.78 -4.49 -17.25
C LYS A 74 10.20 -4.76 -16.72
N ALA A 75 11.06 -3.75 -16.75
CA ALA A 75 12.41 -3.88 -16.22
C ALA A 75 12.43 -4.08 -14.70
N LEU A 76 11.52 -3.41 -13.98
CA LEU A 76 11.43 -3.50 -12.52
C LEU A 76 10.97 -4.88 -12.03
N LEU A 77 10.24 -5.63 -12.85
CA LEU A 77 9.82 -7.00 -12.51
C LEU A 77 11.01 -7.96 -12.33
N ALA A 78 12.17 -7.63 -12.86
CA ALA A 78 13.40 -8.40 -12.68
C ALA A 78 14.16 -8.04 -11.39
N THR A 79 13.71 -7.06 -10.64
CA THR A 79 14.34 -6.67 -9.36
C THR A 79 14.24 -7.81 -8.36
N LYS A 80 15.36 -8.14 -7.71
CA LYS A 80 15.40 -9.19 -6.69
C LYS A 80 14.46 -8.88 -5.54
N GLY A 81 13.57 -9.81 -5.23
CA GLY A 81 12.53 -9.68 -4.20
C GLY A 81 11.16 -9.30 -4.76
N VAL A 82 11.08 -8.90 -6.03
CA VAL A 82 9.82 -8.65 -6.72
C VAL A 82 9.28 -9.96 -7.29
N CYS A 83 8.03 -10.29 -6.97
CA CYS A 83 7.35 -11.50 -7.44
C CYS A 83 6.41 -11.24 -8.63
N GLY A 84 6.07 -10.00 -8.89
CA GLY A 84 5.16 -9.61 -9.95
C GLY A 84 4.55 -8.25 -9.70
N VAL A 85 3.52 -7.93 -10.45
CA VAL A 85 2.73 -6.70 -10.31
C VAL A 85 1.27 -7.07 -10.15
N ARG A 86 0.52 -6.30 -9.36
CA ARG A 86 -0.92 -6.47 -9.27
C ARG A 86 -1.54 -6.22 -10.64
N SER A 87 -2.28 -7.22 -11.12
CA SER A 87 -2.87 -7.22 -12.46
C SER A 87 -4.36 -7.51 -12.37
N ASP A 88 -5.09 -7.06 -13.39
CA ASP A 88 -6.50 -7.39 -13.54
C ASP A 88 -6.67 -8.85 -14.04
N HIS A 89 -7.92 -9.26 -14.22
CA HIS A 89 -8.25 -10.61 -14.68
C HIS A 89 -7.76 -10.92 -16.11
N SER A 90 -7.42 -9.89 -16.91
CA SER A 90 -6.84 -10.08 -18.25
C SER A 90 -5.31 -10.18 -18.23
N GLY A 91 -4.69 -9.99 -17.06
CA GLY A 91 -3.24 -9.99 -16.89
C GLY A 91 -2.57 -8.64 -17.10
N GLU A 92 -3.35 -7.59 -17.36
CA GLU A 92 -2.79 -6.23 -17.50
C GLU A 92 -2.51 -5.60 -16.13
N PRO A 93 -1.34 -4.94 -15.96
CA PRO A 93 -1.03 -4.25 -14.71
C PRO A 93 -2.09 -3.21 -14.35
N ILE A 94 -2.54 -3.25 -13.11
CA ILE A 94 -3.52 -2.28 -12.61
C ILE A 94 -2.84 -0.93 -12.38
N GLU A 95 -3.41 0.12 -12.95
CA GLU A 95 -2.99 1.49 -12.68
C GLU A 95 -3.68 1.99 -11.41
N VAL A 96 -2.88 2.48 -10.47
CA VAL A 96 -3.39 3.08 -9.23
C VAL A 96 -3.46 4.60 -9.44
N GLU A 97 -4.62 5.18 -9.18
CA GLU A 97 -4.79 6.62 -9.32
C GLU A 97 -3.99 7.39 -8.27
N GLN A 98 -3.49 8.57 -8.64
CA GLN A 98 -2.76 9.44 -7.71
C GLN A 98 -3.59 9.75 -6.47
N GLN A 99 -4.90 9.93 -6.63
CA GLN A 99 -5.83 10.16 -5.52
C GLN A 99 -5.82 9.01 -4.52
N SER A 100 -5.73 7.77 -4.99
CA SER A 100 -5.63 6.59 -4.13
C SER A 100 -4.29 6.53 -3.39
N ILE A 101 -3.21 6.88 -4.05
CA ILE A 101 -1.87 6.97 -3.43
C ILE A 101 -1.88 8.04 -2.32
N ASP A 102 -2.45 9.22 -2.59
CA ASP A 102 -2.56 10.29 -1.61
C ASP A 102 -3.40 9.85 -0.39
N ALA A 103 -4.50 9.13 -0.64
CA ALA A 103 -5.35 8.60 0.41
C ALA A 103 -4.61 7.55 1.29
N ILE A 104 -3.80 6.70 0.68
CA ILE A 104 -2.98 5.71 1.40
C ILE A 104 -1.94 6.41 2.28
N GLU A 105 -1.26 7.43 1.77
CA GLU A 105 -0.30 8.22 2.54
C GLU A 105 -0.96 8.92 3.72
N GLU A 106 -2.11 9.53 3.50
CA GLU A 106 -2.90 10.19 4.55
C GLU A 106 -3.35 9.18 5.60
N PHE A 107 -3.83 8.01 5.19
CA PHE A 107 -4.23 6.94 6.09
C PHE A 107 -3.04 6.44 6.93
N SER A 108 -1.85 6.36 6.37
CA SER A 108 -0.63 5.99 7.08
C SER A 108 -0.34 6.95 8.25
N ARG A 109 -0.49 8.25 8.01
CA ARG A 109 -0.34 9.26 9.07
C ARG A 109 -1.45 9.18 10.11
N TYR A 110 -2.68 8.99 9.65
CA TYR A 110 -3.86 8.84 10.50
C TYR A 110 -3.78 7.59 11.39
N ALA A 111 -3.17 6.52 10.90
CA ALA A 111 -3.05 5.25 11.62
C ALA A 111 -2.04 5.29 12.77
N ARG A 112 -1.25 6.35 12.88
CA ARG A 112 -0.23 6.46 13.93
C ARG A 112 -0.84 6.31 15.32
N GLY A 113 -0.26 5.43 16.13
CA GLY A 113 -0.72 5.17 17.48
C GLY A 113 -1.93 4.25 17.58
N SER A 114 -2.43 3.73 16.46
CA SER A 114 -3.50 2.74 16.42
C SER A 114 -2.93 1.32 16.50
N PHE A 115 -3.81 0.33 16.67
CA PHE A 115 -3.48 -1.08 16.47
C PHE A 115 -3.86 -1.51 15.07
N LEU A 116 -3.22 -2.55 14.54
CA LEU A 116 -3.74 -3.21 13.34
C LEU A 116 -5.06 -3.89 13.68
N ALA A 117 -6.02 -3.80 12.77
CA ALA A 117 -7.27 -4.51 12.89
C ALA A 117 -7.06 -6.02 12.72
N SER A 118 -7.89 -6.81 13.39
CA SER A 118 -7.94 -8.25 13.20
C SER A 118 -8.61 -8.61 11.87
N GLU A 119 -8.45 -9.86 11.43
CA GLU A 119 -9.16 -10.35 10.23
C GLU A 119 -10.67 -10.19 10.37
N GLY A 120 -11.23 -10.48 11.54
CA GLY A 120 -12.66 -10.31 11.78
C GLY A 120 -13.14 -8.85 11.73
N ASP A 121 -12.28 -7.89 12.05
CA ASP A 121 -12.58 -6.46 11.91
C ASP A 121 -12.58 -6.05 10.43
N VAL A 122 -11.66 -6.60 9.65
CA VAL A 122 -11.62 -6.40 8.20
C VAL A 122 -12.86 -6.98 7.54
N ASP A 123 -13.26 -8.19 7.94
CA ASP A 123 -14.48 -8.83 7.43
C ASP A 123 -15.72 -7.96 7.67
N ARG A 124 -15.84 -7.38 8.87
CA ARG A 124 -16.93 -6.42 9.17
C ARG A 124 -16.88 -5.18 8.30
N ALA A 125 -15.69 -4.66 8.01
CA ALA A 125 -15.53 -3.54 7.12
C ALA A 125 -15.94 -3.89 5.69
N MET A 126 -15.74 -5.15 5.27
CA MET A 126 -16.15 -5.63 3.95
C MET A 126 -17.68 -5.78 3.80
N GLU A 127 -18.42 -5.82 4.88
CA GLU A 127 -19.90 -5.83 4.86
C GLU A 127 -20.50 -4.46 4.48
N ILE A 128 -19.68 -3.41 4.47
CA ILE A 128 -20.15 -2.07 4.09
C ILE A 128 -20.53 -2.07 2.61
N PRO A 129 -21.70 -1.51 2.24
CA PRO A 129 -22.13 -1.44 0.85
C PRO A 129 -21.05 -0.82 -0.04
N TRP A 130 -20.79 -1.43 -1.18
CA TRP A 130 -19.72 -1.01 -2.08
C TRP A 130 -19.86 0.45 -2.53
N GLU A 131 -21.07 1.00 -2.60
CA GLU A 131 -21.33 2.40 -2.93
C GLU A 131 -20.71 3.38 -1.91
N ARG A 132 -20.51 2.90 -0.68
CA ARG A 132 -19.86 3.66 0.39
C ARG A 132 -18.36 3.41 0.45
N ARG A 133 -17.86 2.46 -0.33
CA ARG A 133 -16.44 2.16 -0.43
C ARG A 133 -15.81 3.12 -1.43
N CYS A 134 -15.29 4.20 -0.94
CA CYS A 134 -14.56 5.19 -1.73
C CYS A 134 -13.11 5.29 -1.22
N SER A 135 -12.23 5.84 -2.04
CA SER A 135 -10.83 6.08 -1.64
C SER A 135 -10.74 7.25 -0.65
N GLN A 136 -11.50 7.14 0.43
CA GLN A 136 -11.51 8.09 1.54
C GLN A 136 -11.51 7.32 2.85
N VAL A 137 -10.88 7.89 3.86
CA VAL A 137 -10.91 7.32 5.20
C VAL A 137 -12.32 7.42 5.75
N VAL A 138 -12.87 6.30 6.15
CA VAL A 138 -14.22 6.24 6.72
C VAL A 138 -14.16 5.61 8.11
N ASP A 139 -14.78 6.28 9.08
CA ASP A 139 -14.96 5.73 10.41
C ASP A 139 -16.18 4.80 10.40
N VAL A 140 -15.94 3.53 10.70
CA VAL A 140 -17.02 2.54 10.81
C VAL A 140 -17.79 2.78 12.11
N ASP A 141 -17.05 3.03 13.17
CA ASP A 141 -17.54 3.48 14.46
C ASP A 141 -16.43 4.29 15.16
N ARG A 142 -16.56 4.59 16.42
CA ARG A 142 -15.53 5.35 17.16
C ARG A 142 -14.21 4.60 17.34
N ARG A 143 -14.20 3.31 17.10
CA ARG A 143 -13.04 2.44 17.31
C ARG A 143 -12.29 2.15 16.02
N TYR A 144 -12.99 1.85 14.95
CA TYR A 144 -12.39 1.39 13.69
C TYR A 144 -12.43 2.46 12.63
N SER A 145 -11.34 2.55 11.87
CA SER A 145 -11.27 3.34 10.64
C SER A 145 -10.75 2.47 9.51
N TYR A 146 -11.24 2.70 8.32
CA TYR A 146 -10.80 1.96 7.15
C TYR A 146 -10.64 2.86 5.93
N LEU A 147 -9.84 2.37 4.98
CA LEU A 147 -9.68 2.92 3.65
C LEU A 147 -9.83 1.78 2.65
N TYR A 148 -10.67 1.96 1.65
CA TYR A 148 -10.81 1.03 0.54
C TYR A 148 -10.17 1.59 -0.72
N VAL A 149 -9.22 0.85 -1.30
CA VAL A 149 -8.57 1.21 -2.56
C VAL A 149 -9.22 0.39 -3.67
N ARG A 150 -10.12 1.03 -4.40
CA ARG A 150 -11.00 0.38 -5.38
C ARG A 150 -10.21 -0.38 -6.46
N GLU A 151 -9.20 0.23 -7.05
CA GLU A 151 -8.44 -0.33 -8.16
C GLU A 151 -7.79 -1.67 -7.80
N LEU A 152 -7.39 -1.81 -6.54
CA LEU A 152 -6.69 -3.00 -6.03
C LEU A 152 -7.60 -3.95 -5.23
N ASP A 153 -8.87 -3.59 -5.05
CA ASP A 153 -9.77 -4.30 -4.13
C ASP A 153 -9.11 -4.54 -2.76
N LEU A 154 -8.49 -3.48 -2.24
CA LEU A 154 -7.69 -3.52 -1.02
C LEU A 154 -8.37 -2.74 0.08
N MET A 155 -8.57 -3.39 1.23
CA MET A 155 -9.11 -2.76 2.43
C MET A 155 -8.02 -2.60 3.48
N LEU A 156 -7.77 -1.37 3.90
CA LEU A 156 -6.92 -1.06 5.06
C LEU A 156 -7.83 -0.75 6.24
N CYS A 157 -7.58 -1.37 7.38
CA CYS A 157 -8.39 -1.18 8.57
C CYS A 157 -7.49 -1.08 9.81
N ILE A 158 -7.81 -0.11 10.67
CA ILE A 158 -7.10 0.07 11.95
C ILE A 158 -8.09 0.11 13.10
N ASP A 159 -7.62 -0.32 14.27
CA ASP A 159 -8.30 -0.26 15.55
C ASP A 159 -7.66 0.86 16.38
N ARG A 160 -8.42 1.92 16.65
CA ARG A 160 -7.94 3.11 17.38
C ARG A 160 -7.96 2.95 18.90
N ASN A 161 -8.43 1.83 19.38
CA ASN A 161 -8.65 1.64 20.80
C ASN A 161 -7.39 1.19 21.54
#